data_98383b711dc33fe1d305b9323eb2de32
#
_entry.id   98383b711dc33fe1d305b9323eb2de32
#
_cell.length_a   1.000
_cell.length_b   1.000
_cell.length_c   1.000
_cell.angle_alpha   90.00
_cell.angle_beta   90.00
_cell.angle_gamma   90.00
#
_symmetry.space_group_name_H-M   'P 1'
#
loop_
_entity.id
_entity.type
_entity.pdbx_description
1 polymer ?
#
loop_
_entity_poly.entity_id
_entity_poly.type
_entity_poly.pdbx_seq_one_letter_code
_entity_poly.pdbx_strand_id
1 'polypeptide(L)'
;MPASILARRDRVCLENGFDLRLLSALEVLQARREAEELAKGDRERALCSNACLLARALEHEQSGEPVFPSGQAALAGLTVEEIASLAARWSAFSRSENPGPEISREGLEKLKKN
;
A
#
# COMPACT_ATOMS: atom_id res chain seq x y z
N MET A 1 11.47 1.08 -23.85
CA MET A 1 12.00 2.20 -23.11
C MET A 1 10.99 2.83 -22.19
N PRO A 2 9.89 3.37 -22.69
CA PRO A 2 8.88 3.94 -21.79
C PRO A 2 8.39 2.95 -20.77
N ALA A 3 8.25 1.69 -21.14
CA ALA A 3 7.80 0.65 -20.22
C ALA A 3 8.77 0.45 -19.06
N SER A 4 10.09 0.52 -19.35
CA SER A 4 11.08 0.38 -18.28
C SER A 4 11.03 1.54 -17.31
N ILE A 5 10.84 2.74 -17.84
CA ILE A 5 10.75 3.92 -17.01
C ILE A 5 9.50 3.87 -16.12
N LEU A 6 8.39 3.43 -16.70
CA LEU A 6 7.14 3.30 -15.95
C LEU A 6 7.26 2.24 -14.87
N ALA A 7 7.91 1.13 -15.16
CA ALA A 7 8.11 0.08 -14.19
C ALA A 7 8.91 0.56 -12.99
N ARG A 8 9.86 1.44 -13.20
CA ARG A 8 10.66 2.00 -12.13
C ARG A 8 9.87 2.99 -11.29
N ARG A 9 8.90 3.67 -11.91
CA ARG A 9 8.08 4.64 -11.21
C ARG A 9 7.03 4.00 -10.32
N ASP A 10 6.66 2.77 -10.61
CA ASP A 10 5.63 2.12 -9.80
C ASP A 10 6.21 1.34 -8.62
N ARG A 11 7.49 1.52 -8.34
CA ARG A 11 8.15 0.84 -7.23
C ARG A 11 9.08 1.81 -6.51
N VAL A 12 9.19 1.63 -5.20
CA VAL A 12 10.17 2.33 -4.40
C VAL A 12 11.01 1.28 -3.67
N CYS A 13 12.32 1.42 -3.76
CA CYS A 13 13.24 0.49 -3.10
C CYS A 13 13.30 0.80 -1.61
N LEU A 14 13.17 -0.23 -0.82
CA LEU A 14 13.38 -0.15 0.62
C LEU A 14 14.77 -0.67 0.94
N GLU A 15 15.18 -0.45 2.17
CA GLU A 15 16.40 -1.07 2.65
C GLU A 15 16.18 -2.58 2.76
N ASN A 16 17.25 -3.35 2.78
CA ASN A 16 17.20 -4.81 3.00
C ASN A 16 16.65 -5.62 1.83
N GLY A 17 16.63 -5.06 0.62
CA GLY A 17 16.29 -5.85 -0.56
C GLY A 17 14.80 -6.03 -0.81
N PHE A 18 13.98 -5.14 -0.29
CA PHE A 18 12.54 -5.15 -0.52
C PHE A 18 12.11 -3.94 -1.31
N ASP A 19 10.99 -4.08 -2.01
CA ASP A 19 10.36 -2.99 -2.75
C ASP A 19 8.92 -2.84 -2.29
N LEU A 20 8.42 -1.60 -2.38
CA LEU A 20 6.98 -1.33 -2.31
C LEU A 20 6.54 -0.93 -3.70
N ARG A 21 5.45 -1.53 -4.19
CA ARG A 21 4.91 -1.19 -5.51
C ARG A 21 3.55 -0.51 -5.37
N LEU A 22 3.20 0.24 -6.40
CA LEU A 22 1.85 0.79 -6.48
C LEU A 22 0.84 -0.32 -6.69
N LEU A 23 -0.35 -0.11 -6.19
CA LEU A 23 -1.45 -1.06 -6.34
C LEU A 23 -2.54 -0.44 -7.19
N SER A 24 -3.23 -1.27 -7.95
CA SER A 24 -4.41 -0.83 -8.68
C SER A 24 -5.55 -0.62 -7.69
N ALA A 25 -6.57 0.11 -8.13
CA ALA A 25 -7.76 0.31 -7.30
C ALA A 25 -8.40 -1.04 -6.92
N LEU A 26 -8.40 -1.98 -7.85
CA LEU A 26 -8.95 -3.31 -7.56
C LEU A 26 -8.17 -4.01 -6.47
N GLU A 27 -6.84 -3.92 -6.52
CA GLU A 27 -6.01 -4.53 -5.49
C GLU A 27 -6.26 -3.90 -4.12
N VAL A 28 -6.46 -2.59 -4.07
CA VAL A 28 -6.78 -1.91 -2.82
C VAL A 28 -8.11 -2.40 -2.27
N LEU A 29 -9.12 -2.54 -3.14
CA LEU A 29 -10.41 -3.06 -2.72
C LEU A 29 -10.34 -4.49 -2.22
N GLN A 30 -9.54 -5.32 -2.90
CA GLN A 30 -9.34 -6.69 -2.46
C GLN A 30 -8.67 -6.74 -1.10
N ALA A 31 -7.69 -5.87 -0.87
CA ALA A 31 -7.03 -5.78 0.42
C ALA A 31 -8.01 -5.40 1.53
N ARG A 32 -8.90 -4.47 1.25
CA ARG A 32 -9.91 -4.05 2.22
C ARG A 32 -10.88 -5.18 2.55
N ARG A 33 -11.28 -5.94 1.55
CA ARG A 33 -12.19 -7.08 1.77
C ARG A 33 -11.51 -8.14 2.63
N GLU A 34 -10.27 -8.44 2.33
CA GLU A 34 -9.51 -9.39 3.14
C GLU A 34 -9.40 -8.88 4.57
N ALA A 35 -9.13 -7.60 4.76
CA ALA A 35 -8.99 -7.00 6.07
C ALA A 35 -10.29 -7.13 6.89
N GLU A 36 -11.43 -6.96 6.24
CA GLU A 36 -12.70 -7.10 6.94
C GLU A 36 -12.93 -8.51 7.43
N GLU A 37 -12.48 -9.49 6.67
CA GLU A 37 -12.58 -10.88 7.09
C GLU A 37 -11.64 -11.22 8.25
N LEU A 38 -10.48 -10.57 8.30
CA LEU A 38 -9.50 -10.83 9.34
C LEU A 38 -9.78 -10.07 10.63
N ALA A 39 -10.32 -8.86 10.53
CA ALA A 39 -10.55 -8.02 11.68
C ALA A 39 -11.74 -8.52 12.51
N LYS A 40 -11.55 -8.61 13.80
CA LYS A 40 -12.61 -9.05 14.71
C LYS A 40 -13.39 -7.89 15.30
N GLY A 41 -13.03 -6.67 14.95
CA GLY A 41 -13.72 -5.48 15.42
C GLY A 41 -13.09 -4.24 14.85
N ASP A 42 -13.68 -3.09 15.16
CA ASP A 42 -13.23 -1.82 14.60
C ASP A 42 -11.81 -1.48 14.99
N ARG A 43 -11.37 -1.89 16.16
CA ARG A 43 -10.03 -1.60 16.64
C ARG A 43 -8.94 -2.29 15.80
N GLU A 44 -9.28 -3.43 15.22
CA GLU A 44 -8.31 -4.19 14.42
C GLU A 44 -8.35 -3.81 12.94
N ARG A 45 -9.37 -3.09 12.52
CA ARG A 45 -9.61 -2.84 11.10
C ARG A 45 -8.46 -2.13 10.42
N ALA A 46 -7.93 -1.08 11.04
CA ALA A 46 -6.84 -0.30 10.44
C ALA A 46 -5.57 -1.15 10.30
N LEU A 47 -5.24 -1.90 11.34
CA LEU A 47 -4.06 -2.75 11.30
C LEU A 47 -4.20 -3.84 10.26
N CYS A 48 -5.35 -4.50 10.20
CA CYS A 48 -5.59 -5.53 9.21
C CYS A 48 -5.57 -4.96 7.79
N SER A 49 -6.15 -3.78 7.61
CA SER A 49 -6.15 -3.12 6.30
C SER A 49 -4.73 -2.84 5.82
N ASN A 50 -3.89 -2.31 6.69
CA ASN A 50 -2.51 -2.02 6.34
C ASN A 50 -1.73 -3.30 6.05
N ALA A 51 -1.94 -4.35 6.83
CA ALA A 51 -1.27 -5.61 6.61
C ALA A 51 -1.66 -6.24 5.28
N CYS A 52 -2.95 -6.20 4.94
CA CYS A 52 -3.43 -6.77 3.69
C CYS A 52 -2.91 -5.97 2.50
N LEU A 53 -2.82 -4.66 2.63
CA LEU A 53 -2.25 -3.81 1.61
C LEU A 53 -0.77 -4.16 1.41
N LEU A 54 -0.02 -4.30 2.49
CA LEU A 54 1.41 -4.62 2.40
C LEU A 54 1.65 -6.02 1.85
N ALA A 55 0.75 -6.96 2.12
CA ALA A 55 0.89 -8.30 1.55
C ALA A 55 0.90 -8.25 0.02
N ARG A 56 0.21 -7.26 -0.55
CA ARG A 56 0.19 -7.09 -2.00
C ARG A 56 1.29 -6.17 -2.51
N ALA A 57 1.68 -5.18 -1.73
CA ALA A 57 2.62 -4.15 -2.18
C ALA A 57 4.08 -4.47 -1.89
N LEU A 58 4.35 -5.24 -0.84
CA LEU A 58 5.72 -5.53 -0.42
C LEU A 58 6.25 -6.75 -1.18
N GLU A 59 7.34 -6.55 -1.90
CA GLU A 59 7.92 -7.60 -2.75
C GLU A 59 9.41 -7.68 -2.54
N HIS A 60 9.97 -8.82 -2.89
CA HIS A 60 11.42 -8.97 -2.93
C HIS A 60 11.97 -8.22 -4.13
N GLU A 61 13.00 -7.44 -3.91
CA GLU A 61 13.57 -6.59 -4.96
C GLU A 61 14.04 -7.39 -6.17
N GLN A 62 14.70 -8.52 -5.92
CA GLN A 62 15.31 -9.30 -7.00
C GLN A 62 14.30 -10.13 -7.78
N SER A 63 13.37 -10.76 -7.09
CA SER A 63 12.45 -11.68 -7.75
C SER A 63 11.12 -11.05 -8.12
N GLY A 64 10.75 -9.95 -7.47
CA GLY A 64 9.44 -9.35 -7.67
C GLY A 64 8.32 -10.14 -7.04
N GLU A 65 8.63 -11.15 -6.23
CA GLU A 65 7.61 -11.95 -5.59
C GLU A 65 7.18 -11.35 -4.27
N PRO A 66 5.92 -11.53 -3.87
CA PRO A 66 5.44 -11.02 -2.60
C PRO A 66 6.22 -11.60 -1.43
N VAL A 67 6.51 -10.75 -0.45
CA VAL A 67 7.18 -11.20 0.77
C VAL A 67 6.22 -12.04 1.61
N PHE A 68 4.94 -11.66 1.64
CA PHE A 68 3.91 -12.38 2.38
C PHE A 68 2.79 -12.78 1.43
N PRO A 69 2.33 -14.03 1.51
CA PRO A 69 1.27 -14.51 0.60
C PRO A 69 -0.12 -13.98 0.94
N SER A 70 -0.31 -13.42 2.13
CA SER A 70 -1.63 -12.96 2.55
C SER A 70 -1.48 -11.91 3.64
N GLY A 71 -2.56 -11.20 3.93
CA GLY A 71 -2.59 -10.24 5.03
C GLY A 71 -2.35 -10.92 6.38
N GLN A 72 -2.86 -12.13 6.54
CA GLN A 72 -2.64 -12.88 7.76
C GLN A 72 -1.15 -13.18 7.97
N ALA A 73 -0.45 -13.54 6.88
CA ALA A 73 0.98 -13.79 6.96
C ALA A 73 1.75 -12.52 7.31
N ALA A 74 1.33 -11.38 6.76
CA ALA A 74 1.94 -10.10 7.10
C ALA A 74 1.73 -9.75 8.57
N LEU A 75 0.52 -10.00 9.08
CA LEU A 75 0.24 -9.77 10.51
C LEU A 75 1.12 -10.63 11.39
N ALA A 76 1.41 -11.84 10.97
CA ALA A 76 2.25 -12.75 11.75
C ALA A 76 3.72 -12.40 11.66
N GLY A 77 4.15 -11.85 10.53
CA GLY A 77 5.56 -11.63 10.25
C GLY A 77 6.08 -10.24 10.54
N LEU A 78 5.22 -9.26 10.72
CA LEU A 78 5.60 -7.87 10.97
C LEU A 78 5.09 -7.41 12.31
N THR A 79 5.82 -6.47 12.92
CA THR A 79 5.33 -5.83 14.14
C THR A 79 4.32 -4.75 13.77
N VAL A 80 3.56 -4.30 14.76
CA VAL A 80 2.61 -3.20 14.57
C VAL A 80 3.32 -1.96 14.04
N GLU A 81 4.50 -1.66 14.59
CA GLU A 81 5.24 -0.48 14.15
C GLU A 81 5.74 -0.63 12.72
N GLU A 82 6.20 -1.82 12.35
CA GLU A 82 6.64 -2.07 10.99
C GLU A 82 5.50 -1.92 9.99
N ILE A 83 4.33 -2.46 10.34
CA ILE A 83 3.16 -2.34 9.48
C ILE A 83 2.77 -0.87 9.31
N ALA A 84 2.73 -0.12 10.40
CA ALA A 84 2.36 1.29 10.34
C ALA A 84 3.37 2.09 9.52
N SER A 85 4.65 1.86 9.75
CA SER A 85 5.72 2.58 9.06
C SER A 85 5.71 2.29 7.56
N LEU A 86 5.62 1.01 7.19
CA LEU A 86 5.62 0.63 5.79
C LEU A 86 4.35 1.13 5.08
N ALA A 87 3.21 1.06 5.74
CA ALA A 87 1.97 1.55 5.16
C ALA A 87 2.03 3.06 4.94
N ALA A 88 2.64 3.80 5.87
CA ALA A 88 2.80 5.25 5.72
C ALA A 88 3.73 5.57 4.54
N ARG A 89 4.81 4.81 4.38
CA ARG A 89 5.72 4.99 3.24
C ARG A 89 5.01 4.69 1.93
N TRP A 90 4.21 3.62 1.90
CA TRP A 90 3.46 3.29 0.71
C TRP A 90 2.46 4.40 0.35
N SER A 91 1.76 4.93 1.35
CA SER A 91 0.80 6.01 1.10
C SER A 91 1.48 7.26 0.56
N ALA A 92 2.63 7.62 1.12
CA ALA A 92 3.38 8.77 0.64
C ALA A 92 3.86 8.56 -0.79
N PHE A 93 4.37 7.37 -1.08
CA PHE A 93 4.82 7.03 -2.42
C PHE A 93 3.66 7.05 -3.42
N SER A 94 2.54 6.48 -3.03
CA SER A 94 1.36 6.43 -3.88
C SER A 94 0.88 7.85 -4.25
N ARG A 95 0.88 8.75 -3.28
CA ARG A 95 0.48 10.13 -3.54
C ARG A 95 1.47 10.87 -4.43
N SER A 96 2.76 10.64 -4.24
CA SER A 96 3.76 11.34 -5.03
C SER A 96 3.77 10.91 -6.48
N GLU A 97 3.42 9.65 -6.76
CA GLU A 97 3.42 9.12 -8.13
C GLU A 97 2.08 9.31 -8.83
N ASN A 98 1.11 9.89 -8.16
CA ASN A 98 -0.23 10.10 -8.71
C ASN A 98 -0.62 11.55 -8.54
N PRO A 99 -0.19 12.44 -9.45
CA PRO A 99 -0.53 13.88 -9.31
C PRO A 99 -2.02 14.18 -9.41
N GLY A 100 -2.80 13.31 -10.06
CA GLY A 100 -4.23 13.50 -10.15
C GLY A 100 -4.92 13.73 -8.81
N PRO A 101 -4.58 12.95 -7.76
CA PRO A 101 -5.18 13.17 -6.45
C PRO A 101 -4.99 14.57 -5.88
N GLU A 102 -3.87 15.20 -6.18
CA GLU A 102 -3.64 16.56 -5.71
C GLU A 102 -4.66 17.53 -6.29
N ILE A 103 -4.91 17.43 -7.57
CA ILE A 103 -5.90 18.26 -8.24
C ILE A 103 -7.27 17.99 -7.65
N SER A 104 -7.60 16.73 -7.46
CA SER A 104 -8.88 16.34 -6.88
C SER A 104 -9.03 16.87 -5.47
N ARG A 105 -7.96 16.83 -4.69
CA ARG A 105 -8.00 17.31 -3.32
C ARG A 105 -8.26 18.80 -3.28
N GLU A 106 -7.61 19.56 -4.14
CA GLU A 106 -7.84 20.98 -4.20
C GLU A 106 -9.29 21.29 -4.56
N GLY A 107 -9.84 20.56 -5.50
CA GLY A 107 -11.23 20.72 -5.87
C GLY A 107 -12.16 20.41 -4.71
N LEU A 108 -11.87 19.34 -3.99
CA LEU A 108 -12.67 18.97 -2.83
C LEU A 108 -12.59 20.00 -1.72
N GLU A 109 -11.42 20.56 -1.49
CA GLU A 109 -11.26 21.60 -0.48
C GLU A 109 -12.09 22.83 -0.82
N LYS A 110 -12.08 23.22 -2.09
CA LYS A 110 -12.89 24.34 -2.53
C LYS A 110 -14.37 24.07 -2.34
N LEU A 111 -14.80 22.87 -2.65
CA LEU A 111 -16.19 22.50 -2.45
C LEU A 111 -16.58 22.51 -0.99
N LYS A 112 -15.70 22.07 -0.11
CA LYS A 112 -15.97 22.08 1.31
C LYS A 112 -16.12 23.48 1.88
N LYS A 113 -15.39 24.42 1.34
CA LYS A 113 -15.47 25.82 1.79
C LYS A 113 -16.75 26.48 1.36
N ASN A 114 -17.30 26.00 0.29
CA ASN A 114 -18.53 26.57 -0.26
C ASN A 114 -19.75 25.86 0.29
#